data_45661d62347f5727eddd5d080c620db9
#
_entry.id   45661d62347f5727eddd5d080c620db9
#
_cell.length_a   1.000
_cell.length_b   1.000
_cell.length_c   1.000
_cell.angle_alpha   90.00
_cell.angle_beta   90.00
_cell.angle_gamma   90.00
#
_symmetry.space_group_name_H-M   'P 1'
#
loop_
_entity.id
_entity.type
_entity.pdbx_description
1 polymer ?
#
loop_
_entity_poly.entity_id
_entity_poly.type
_entity_poly.pdbx_seq_one_letter_code
_entity_poly.pdbx_strand_id
1 'polypeptide(L)'
;MAELEDIWYEGYMRRTYHYNASRYHILNLHSFFNGVGTVELRCFNSELHAGKVRAYVVLALAMNYQAMTSKSIRATASLQQSENPKFAMRTWLNRIGFIGDEFKNCRKHLTEHLAGCAAWRFGNAA
;
A
#
# COMPACT_ATOMS: atom_id res chain seq x y z
N MET A 1 -3.59 -20.32 -9.33
CA MET A 1 -4.17 -20.05 -7.99
C MET A 1 -3.47 -20.88 -6.94
N ALA A 2 -3.33 -22.20 -7.08
CA ALA A 2 -2.62 -23.05 -6.11
C ALA A 2 -1.18 -22.60 -5.83
N GLU A 3 -0.42 -22.24 -6.84
CA GLU A 3 0.95 -21.75 -6.70
C GLU A 3 1.02 -20.44 -5.87
N LEU A 4 0.11 -19.49 -6.07
CA LEU A 4 0.04 -18.28 -5.26
C LEU A 4 -0.31 -18.57 -3.80
N GLU A 5 -1.20 -19.53 -3.58
CA GLU A 5 -1.57 -19.99 -2.26
C GLU A 5 -0.40 -20.65 -1.53
N ASP A 6 0.37 -21.48 -2.23
CA ASP A 6 1.56 -22.13 -1.68
C ASP A 6 2.64 -21.11 -1.30
N ILE A 7 2.91 -20.13 -2.14
CA ILE A 7 3.83 -19.03 -1.85
C ILE A 7 3.34 -18.22 -0.64
N TRP A 8 2.03 -17.91 -0.60
CA TRP A 8 1.45 -17.14 0.50
C TRP A 8 1.58 -17.82 1.86
N TYR A 9 1.34 -19.14 1.89
CA TYR A 9 1.41 -19.94 3.12
C TYR A 9 2.78 -20.55 3.38
N GLU A 10 3.81 -20.17 2.65
CA GLU A 10 5.16 -20.67 2.89
C GLU A 10 5.55 -20.50 4.37
N GLY A 11 5.86 -21.63 5.04
CA GLY A 11 6.17 -21.66 6.47
C GLY A 11 4.96 -21.59 7.42
N TYR A 12 3.73 -21.44 6.93
CA TYR A 12 2.52 -21.43 7.75
C TYR A 12 1.75 -22.74 7.62
N MET A 13 1.45 -23.35 8.77
CA MET A 13 0.63 -24.56 8.84
C MET A 13 -0.86 -24.22 9.04
N ARG A 14 -1.74 -25.22 8.83
CA ARG A 14 -3.20 -25.10 9.08
C ARG A 14 -3.85 -24.00 8.24
N ARG A 15 -3.67 -24.05 6.91
CA ARG A 15 -4.19 -23.06 5.95
C ARG A 15 -5.68 -22.76 6.08
N THR A 16 -6.48 -23.71 6.54
CA THR A 16 -7.94 -23.56 6.75
C THR A 16 -8.32 -22.99 8.12
N TYR A 17 -7.34 -22.78 9.02
CA TYR A 17 -7.63 -22.27 10.35
C TYR A 17 -7.95 -20.77 10.32
N HIS A 18 -9.13 -20.40 10.82
CA HIS A 18 -9.65 -19.02 10.73
C HIS A 18 -8.67 -17.93 11.23
N TYR A 19 -7.92 -18.22 12.29
CA TYR A 19 -6.94 -17.29 12.86
C TYR A 19 -5.49 -17.63 12.46
N ASN A 20 -5.28 -18.06 11.22
CA ASN A 20 -3.94 -18.35 10.72
C ASN A 20 -3.01 -17.13 10.87
N ALA A 21 -1.75 -17.34 11.26
CA ALA A 21 -0.77 -16.27 11.49
C ALA A 21 -0.39 -15.50 10.20
N SER A 22 -0.58 -16.10 9.01
CA SER A 22 -0.38 -15.41 7.73
C SER A 22 -1.25 -14.16 7.56
N ARG A 23 -2.38 -14.06 8.30
CA ARG A 23 -3.25 -12.88 8.31
C ARG A 23 -2.57 -11.58 8.78
N TYR A 24 -1.42 -11.69 9.46
CA TYR A 24 -0.66 -10.53 9.93
C TYR A 24 0.25 -9.90 8.86
N HIS A 25 0.29 -10.45 7.65
CA HIS A 25 0.91 -9.76 6.52
C HIS A 25 0.20 -8.43 6.22
N ILE A 26 0.96 -7.45 5.71
CA ILE A 26 0.41 -6.13 5.30
C ILE A 26 -0.72 -6.29 4.29
N LEU A 27 -0.55 -7.17 3.31
CA LEU A 27 -1.60 -7.63 2.41
C LEU A 27 -2.06 -8.99 2.91
N ASN A 28 -3.27 -9.09 3.46
CA ASN A 28 -3.81 -10.35 3.92
C ASN A 28 -4.69 -10.99 2.85
N LEU A 29 -4.27 -12.16 2.38
CA LEU A 29 -4.98 -12.98 1.40
C LEU A 29 -5.66 -14.22 2.02
N HIS A 30 -5.60 -14.37 3.35
CA HIS A 30 -6.17 -15.56 4.01
C HIS A 30 -7.67 -15.73 3.72
N SER A 31 -8.45 -14.65 3.81
CA SER A 31 -9.89 -14.68 3.50
C SER A 31 -10.16 -14.94 2.02
N PHE A 32 -9.25 -14.53 1.13
CA PHE A 32 -9.36 -14.79 -0.30
C PHE A 32 -9.25 -16.29 -0.60
N PHE A 33 -8.29 -16.99 -0.01
CA PHE A 33 -8.09 -18.43 -0.20
C PHE A 33 -9.13 -19.29 0.54
N ASN A 34 -9.69 -18.82 1.64
CA ASN A 34 -10.63 -19.58 2.48
C ASN A 34 -12.11 -19.27 2.21
N GLY A 35 -12.46 -18.87 0.98
CA GLY A 35 -13.83 -18.88 0.48
C GLY A 35 -14.61 -17.58 0.62
N VAL A 36 -14.12 -16.57 1.35
CA VAL A 36 -14.79 -15.25 1.44
C VAL A 36 -14.46 -14.38 0.22
N GLY A 37 -13.31 -14.60 -0.43
CA GLY A 37 -12.91 -13.90 -1.65
C GLY A 37 -12.48 -12.44 -1.43
N THR A 38 -12.18 -12.04 -0.19
CA THR A 38 -11.78 -10.66 0.15
C THR A 38 -10.29 -10.53 0.35
N VAL A 39 -9.76 -9.37 -0.05
CA VAL A 39 -8.37 -8.96 0.19
C VAL A 39 -8.38 -7.87 1.26
N GLU A 40 -7.52 -7.99 2.26
CA GLU A 40 -7.46 -7.05 3.38
C GLU A 40 -6.09 -6.36 3.42
N LEU A 41 -6.08 -5.03 3.42
CA LEU A 41 -4.88 -4.22 3.63
C LEU A 41 -4.76 -3.87 5.12
N ARG A 42 -3.73 -4.41 5.78
CA ARG A 42 -3.50 -4.27 7.22
C ARG A 42 -2.36 -3.30 7.59
N CYS A 43 -2.00 -2.42 6.67
CA CYS A 43 -0.92 -1.44 6.87
C CYS A 43 -1.37 -0.14 7.54
N PHE A 44 -2.66 0.02 7.82
CA PHE A 44 -3.19 1.24 8.40
C PHE A 44 -3.40 1.11 9.91
N ASN A 45 -3.00 2.13 10.65
CA ASN A 45 -3.34 2.25 12.07
C ASN A 45 -4.80 2.67 12.23
N SER A 46 -5.38 2.37 13.39
CA SER A 46 -6.69 2.93 13.76
C SER A 46 -6.61 4.46 13.81
N GLU A 47 -7.60 5.12 13.23
CA GLU A 47 -7.59 6.57 13.08
C GLU A 47 -9.02 7.12 13.19
N LEU A 48 -9.19 8.23 13.91
CA LEU A 48 -10.47 8.94 14.06
C LEU A 48 -10.58 10.19 13.19
N HIS A 49 -9.47 10.61 12.58
CA HIS A 49 -9.45 11.79 11.72
C HIS A 49 -10.00 11.47 10.32
N ALA A 50 -11.19 11.99 10.00
CA ALA A 50 -11.89 11.70 8.75
C ALA A 50 -11.04 11.89 7.47
N GLY A 51 -10.18 12.92 7.44
CA GLY A 51 -9.26 13.16 6.32
C GLY A 51 -8.22 12.06 6.13
N LYS A 52 -7.71 11.47 7.22
CA LYS A 52 -6.78 10.34 7.17
C LYS A 52 -7.50 9.06 6.74
N VAL A 53 -8.67 8.79 7.30
CA VAL A 53 -9.51 7.65 6.89
C VAL A 53 -9.81 7.72 5.39
N ARG A 54 -10.22 8.90 4.90
CA ARG A 54 -10.41 9.12 3.46
C ARG A 54 -9.13 8.82 2.66
N ALA A 55 -7.97 9.29 3.13
CA ALA A 55 -6.70 9.07 2.44
C ALA A 55 -6.35 7.57 2.35
N TYR A 56 -6.62 6.78 3.40
CA TYR A 56 -6.40 5.34 3.42
C TYR A 56 -7.32 4.60 2.44
N VAL A 57 -8.62 4.94 2.44
CA VAL A 57 -9.58 4.35 1.52
C VAL A 57 -9.21 4.64 0.06
N VAL A 58 -8.91 5.91 -0.25
CA VAL A 58 -8.51 6.32 -1.60
C VAL A 58 -7.21 5.63 -2.02
N LEU A 59 -6.24 5.48 -1.10
CA LEU A 59 -4.99 4.76 -1.37
C LEU A 59 -5.25 3.29 -1.71
N ALA A 60 -6.07 2.60 -0.91
CA ALA A 60 -6.44 1.21 -1.17
C ALA A 60 -7.10 1.04 -2.55
N LEU A 61 -8.04 1.92 -2.89
CA LEU A 61 -8.71 1.90 -4.19
C LEU A 61 -7.74 2.17 -5.35
N ALA A 62 -6.85 3.15 -5.22
CA ALA A 62 -5.86 3.48 -6.24
C ALA A 62 -4.86 2.33 -6.47
N MET A 63 -4.41 1.66 -5.41
CA MET A 63 -3.55 0.48 -5.51
C MET A 63 -4.25 -0.68 -6.23
N ASN A 64 -5.51 -0.95 -5.90
CA ASN A 64 -6.30 -1.96 -6.59
C ASN A 64 -6.48 -1.61 -8.07
N TYR A 65 -6.85 -0.37 -8.38
CA TYR A 65 -6.98 0.09 -9.75
C TYR A 65 -5.68 -0.07 -10.54
N GLN A 66 -4.55 0.33 -9.95
CA GLN A 66 -3.25 0.14 -10.57
C GLN A 66 -2.94 -1.35 -10.82
N ALA A 67 -3.21 -2.22 -9.85
CA ALA A 67 -2.98 -3.66 -10.01
C ALA A 67 -3.80 -4.25 -11.17
N MET A 68 -5.05 -3.80 -11.34
CA MET A 68 -5.95 -4.26 -12.40
C MET A 68 -5.58 -3.71 -13.80
N THR A 69 -4.99 -2.53 -13.87
CA THR A 69 -4.73 -1.83 -15.15
C THR A 69 -3.28 -1.90 -15.61
N SER A 70 -2.36 -2.32 -14.74
CA SER A 70 -0.93 -2.43 -15.07
C SER A 70 -0.69 -3.52 -16.11
N LYS A 71 -0.04 -3.14 -17.21
CA LYS A 71 0.32 -4.06 -18.32
C LYS A 71 1.51 -4.97 -18.01
N SER A 72 2.33 -4.58 -17.03
CA SER A 72 3.50 -5.35 -16.61
C SER A 72 3.74 -5.19 -15.12
N ILE A 73 4.11 -6.28 -14.46
CA ILE A 73 4.47 -6.31 -13.04
C ILE A 73 5.94 -6.71 -12.95
N ARG A 74 6.74 -5.94 -12.21
CA ARG A 74 8.09 -6.36 -11.83
C ARG A 74 8.01 -7.12 -10.50
N ALA A 75 8.31 -8.39 -10.53
CA ALA A 75 8.42 -9.24 -9.34
C ALA A 75 9.78 -9.04 -8.64
N THR A 76 10.16 -7.79 -8.34
CA THR A 76 11.40 -7.51 -7.61
C THR A 76 11.05 -6.98 -6.23
N ALA A 77 11.48 -7.70 -5.20
CA ALA A 77 11.38 -7.30 -3.80
C ALA A 77 12.49 -6.30 -3.40
N SER A 78 12.85 -5.34 -4.23
CA SER A 78 13.82 -4.31 -3.87
C SER A 78 13.14 -3.17 -3.14
N LEU A 79 13.47 -3.00 -1.85
CA LEU A 79 13.20 -1.77 -1.13
C LEU A 79 13.91 -0.61 -1.82
N GLN A 80 13.15 0.32 -2.40
CA GLN A 80 13.72 1.60 -2.84
C GLN A 80 14.07 2.41 -1.60
N GLN A 81 15.34 2.39 -1.22
CA GLN A 81 15.86 3.36 -0.27
C GLN A 81 15.98 4.72 -0.99
N SER A 82 15.25 5.70 -0.52
CA SER A 82 15.32 7.06 -1.02
C SER A 82 15.91 7.97 0.06
N GLU A 83 16.86 8.81 -0.32
CA GLU A 83 17.38 9.87 0.57
C GLU A 83 16.29 10.88 0.94
N ASN A 84 15.26 11.00 0.10
CA ASN A 84 14.09 11.85 0.34
C ASN A 84 12.80 11.02 0.20
N PRO A 85 12.38 10.31 1.25
CA PRO A 85 11.20 9.46 1.20
C PRO A 85 9.90 10.25 0.97
N LYS A 86 9.81 11.49 1.43
CA LYS A 86 8.64 12.34 1.20
C LYS A 86 8.45 12.69 -0.27
N PHE A 87 9.53 13.02 -0.99
CA PHE A 87 9.48 13.25 -2.43
C PHE A 87 9.15 11.97 -3.19
N ALA A 88 9.80 10.87 -2.84
CA ALA A 88 9.55 9.57 -3.47
C ALA A 88 8.08 9.14 -3.33
N MET A 89 7.53 9.24 -2.12
CA MET A 89 6.13 8.93 -1.85
C MET A 89 5.18 9.83 -2.62
N ARG A 90 5.40 11.16 -2.64
CA ARG A 90 4.59 12.09 -3.42
C ARG A 90 4.61 11.75 -4.91
N THR A 91 5.80 11.44 -5.45
CA THR A 91 5.95 11.09 -6.86
C THR A 91 5.19 9.81 -7.19
N TRP A 92 5.27 8.81 -6.32
CA TRP A 92 4.52 7.57 -6.48
C TRP A 92 3.00 7.79 -6.40
N LEU A 93 2.52 8.57 -5.41
CA LEU A 93 1.11 8.93 -5.30
C LEU A 93 0.58 9.59 -6.57
N ASN A 94 1.34 10.52 -7.15
CA ASN A 94 0.95 11.14 -8.42
C ASN A 94 0.84 10.11 -9.57
N ARG A 95 1.74 9.12 -9.62
CA ARG A 95 1.70 8.04 -10.62
C ARG A 95 0.47 7.15 -10.51
N ILE A 96 -0.03 6.94 -9.30
CA ILE A 96 -1.24 6.13 -9.06
C ILE A 96 -2.54 6.96 -9.05
N GLY A 97 -2.47 8.24 -9.49
CA GLY A 97 -3.65 9.05 -9.73
C GLY A 97 -4.00 10.08 -8.66
N PHE A 98 -3.17 10.30 -7.64
CA PHE A 98 -3.40 11.37 -6.65
C PHE A 98 -3.00 12.74 -7.20
N ILE A 99 -3.65 13.18 -8.28
CA ILE A 99 -3.39 14.45 -8.99
C ILE A 99 -4.55 15.41 -8.72
N GLY A 100 -4.25 16.72 -8.72
CA GLY A 100 -5.26 17.76 -8.50
C GLY A 100 -5.51 18.13 -7.05
N ASP A 101 -6.34 19.14 -6.86
CA ASP A 101 -6.63 19.72 -5.53
C ASP A 101 -7.51 18.80 -4.68
N GLU A 102 -8.34 18.00 -5.29
CA GLU A 102 -9.19 17.01 -4.61
C GLU A 102 -8.40 16.01 -3.77
N PHE A 103 -7.18 15.67 -4.20
CA PHE A 103 -6.29 14.75 -3.47
C PHE A 103 -5.21 15.45 -2.64
N LYS A 104 -5.21 16.80 -2.57
CA LYS A 104 -4.21 17.56 -1.83
C LYS A 104 -4.11 17.12 -0.37
N ASN A 105 -5.26 16.98 0.31
CA ASN A 105 -5.30 16.56 1.71
C ASN A 105 -4.89 15.09 1.87
N CYS A 106 -5.26 14.21 0.94
CA CYS A 106 -4.81 12.81 0.96
C CYS A 106 -3.29 12.73 0.83
N ARG A 107 -2.69 13.44 -0.13
CA ARG A 107 -1.22 13.51 -0.27
C ARG A 107 -0.55 14.04 1.00
N LYS A 108 -1.12 15.09 1.62
CA LYS A 108 -0.60 15.63 2.88
C LYS A 108 -0.56 14.55 3.97
N HIS A 109 -1.68 13.90 4.24
CA HIS A 109 -1.78 12.88 5.29
C HIS A 109 -0.90 11.66 5.05
N LEU A 110 -0.74 11.23 3.78
CA LEU A 110 0.10 10.09 3.43
C LEU A 110 1.60 10.39 3.45
N THR A 111 1.99 11.67 3.52
CA THR A 111 3.41 12.07 3.50
C THR A 111 3.86 12.85 4.74
N GLU A 112 2.96 13.21 5.65
CA GLU A 112 3.26 14.12 6.78
C GLU A 112 4.34 13.59 7.72
N HIS A 113 4.42 12.29 7.92
CA HIS A 113 5.38 11.64 8.81
C HIS A 113 6.69 11.20 8.12
N LEU A 114 6.81 11.44 6.82
CA LEU A 114 8.02 11.10 6.08
C LEU A 114 9.04 12.24 6.16
N ALA A 115 10.31 11.88 6.33
CA ALA A 115 11.41 12.83 6.33
C ALA A 115 11.65 13.42 4.93
N GLY A 116 12.23 14.62 4.89
CA GLY A 116 12.59 15.32 3.67
C GLY A 116 11.56 16.33 3.18
N CYS A 117 11.72 16.76 1.94
CA CYS A 117 10.90 17.77 1.28
C CYS A 117 10.07 17.17 0.16
N ALA A 118 8.79 17.51 0.07
CA ALA A 118 7.91 17.02 -0.99
C ALA A 118 8.17 17.70 -2.34
N ALA A 119 8.78 18.90 -2.37
CA ALA A 119 8.99 19.70 -3.58
C ALA A 119 10.27 19.33 -4.32
N TRP A 120 11.34 18.99 -3.61
CA TRP A 120 12.67 18.83 -4.17
C TRP A 120 13.23 17.43 -3.94
N ARG A 121 13.82 16.84 -4.99
CA ARG A 121 14.42 15.51 -4.92
C ARG A 121 15.70 15.49 -4.10
N PHE A 122 16.57 16.48 -4.30
CA PHE A 122 17.87 16.60 -3.67
C PHE A 122 17.94 17.92 -2.89
N GLY A 123 17.94 17.83 -1.56
CA GLY A 123 18.14 18.98 -0.69
C GLY A 123 17.04 20.05 -0.75
N ASN A 124 17.22 21.10 0.03
CA ASN A 124 16.47 22.34 -0.17
C ASN A 124 17.14 23.13 -1.30
N ALA A 125 16.33 23.69 -2.21
CA ALA A 125 16.85 24.78 -3.02
C ALA A 125 17.31 25.88 -2.06
N ALA A 126 18.56 26.28 -2.19
CA ALA A 126 19.13 27.41 -1.46
C ALA A 126 18.35 28.68 -1.79
#